data_ef73269c60fc811e8c5162092120747a
#
_entry.id   ef73269c60fc811e8c5162092120747a
#
_cell.length_a   1.000
_cell.length_b   1.000
_cell.length_c   1.000
_cell.angle_alpha   90.00
_cell.angle_beta   90.00
_cell.angle_gamma   90.00
#
_symmetry.space_group_name_H-M   'P 1'
#
loop_
_entity.id
_entity.type
_entity.pdbx_description
1 polymer ?
#
loop_
_entity_poly.entity_id
_entity_poly.type
_entity_poly.pdbx_seq_one_letter_code
_entity_poly.pdbx_strand_id
1 'polypeptide(L)'
;MFRKIKDRPRFNTHVLDEIAELQHRPTRPPEDFQTKLPAGYTYFGQFIAHDMTRLARSARSPSANPVDTDLLEQLESPELDLRSLYGAGLDDPEVPYDLNTGKFWANHQDGNRIRDIPRDNDGAPRIADGRNDENVILSQLHAALMSVHNQLIDWYGGTSDAYPHARRELTLLYQRVIENDFLRRLLDAKVHRTLFRNSDLSYEGTFLKARRGFAARITVEFVGAAMRFGHSMVRSSYDINERHDLDLDAVSYTHLTLPTSF
;
A
#
# COMPACT_ATOMS: atom_id res chain seq x y z
N MET A 1 13.55 -2.62 21.72
CA MET A 1 12.94 -1.95 22.88
C MET A 1 13.56 -0.56 22.94
N PHE A 2 12.90 0.44 22.39
CA PHE A 2 13.35 1.83 22.46
C PHE A 2 13.14 2.30 23.90
N ARG A 3 14.17 2.93 24.50
CA ARG A 3 14.04 3.56 25.81
C ARG A 3 12.95 4.62 25.72
N LYS A 4 11.91 4.57 26.56
CA LYS A 4 10.96 5.69 26.68
C LYS A 4 11.78 6.96 26.92
N ILE A 5 11.71 7.90 25.99
CA ILE A 5 12.27 9.23 26.18
C ILE A 5 11.39 9.87 27.26
N LYS A 6 11.94 10.01 28.47
CA LYS A 6 11.21 10.53 29.63
C LYS A 6 10.76 11.98 29.46
N ASP A 7 11.47 12.74 28.64
CA ASP A 7 11.13 14.12 28.30
C ASP A 7 10.83 14.16 26.80
N ARG A 8 9.57 14.01 26.43
CA ARG A 8 9.14 14.26 25.05
C ARG A 8 9.36 15.74 24.75
N PRO A 9 10.14 16.12 23.73
CA PRO A 9 10.19 17.50 23.32
C PRO A 9 8.76 17.94 22.99
N ARG A 10 8.24 18.94 23.68
CA ARG A 10 7.01 19.61 23.31
C ARG A 10 7.35 20.40 22.05
N PHE A 11 6.97 19.87 20.90
CA PHE A 11 7.05 20.65 19.66
C PHE A 11 6.19 21.89 19.82
N ASN A 12 6.77 23.05 19.57
CA ASN A 12 6.01 24.28 19.51
C ASN A 12 5.03 24.13 18.32
N THR A 13 3.73 24.29 18.59
CA THR A 13 2.69 24.23 17.56
C THR A 13 2.99 25.19 16.40
N HIS A 14 3.55 26.36 16.68
CA HIS A 14 3.99 27.30 15.67
C HIS A 14 5.01 26.70 14.67
N VAL A 15 5.95 25.88 15.13
CA VAL A 15 6.93 25.21 14.25
C VAL A 15 6.25 24.17 13.38
N LEU A 16 5.24 23.46 13.92
CA LEU A 16 4.46 22.49 13.14
C LEU A 16 3.60 23.20 12.09
N ASP A 17 3.02 24.35 12.43
CA ASP A 17 2.24 25.17 11.49
C ASP A 17 3.15 25.73 10.37
N GLU A 18 4.36 26.22 10.70
CA GLU A 18 5.34 26.66 9.69
C GLU A 18 5.77 25.51 8.76
N ILE A 19 5.99 24.29 9.30
CA ILE A 19 6.31 23.11 8.49
C ILE A 19 5.13 22.76 7.60
N ALA A 20 3.90 22.79 8.12
CA ALA A 20 2.70 22.54 7.34
C ALA A 20 2.54 23.58 6.22
N GLU A 21 2.74 24.86 6.49
CA GLU A 21 2.70 25.92 5.48
C GLU A 21 3.79 25.74 4.41
N LEU A 22 4.99 25.30 4.78
CA LEU A 22 6.06 25.00 3.83
C LEU A 22 5.70 23.81 2.92
N GLN A 23 5.01 22.81 3.46
CA GLN A 23 4.53 21.66 2.70
C GLN A 23 3.36 22.02 1.76
N HIS A 24 2.53 22.98 2.15
CA HIS A 24 1.43 23.48 1.34
C HIS A 24 1.81 24.56 0.33
N ARG A 25 3.03 25.07 0.36
CA ARG A 25 3.49 25.96 -0.71
C ARG A 25 3.53 25.15 -2.01
N PRO A 26 2.71 25.52 -3.03
CA PRO A 26 2.82 24.88 -4.32
C PRO A 26 4.17 25.23 -4.90
N THR A 27 5.15 24.39 -4.67
CA THR A 27 6.35 24.38 -5.49
C THR A 27 5.89 23.88 -6.84
N ARG A 28 5.47 24.80 -7.73
CA ARG A 28 5.33 24.47 -9.14
C ARG A 28 6.68 23.90 -9.55
N PRO A 29 6.78 22.58 -9.83
CA PRO A 29 8.01 22.10 -10.41
C PRO A 29 8.24 22.92 -11.68
N PRO A 30 9.48 23.24 -12.04
CA PRO A 30 9.77 23.83 -13.35
C PRO A 30 9.02 23.03 -14.40
N GLU A 31 8.46 23.71 -15.41
CA GLU A 31 7.67 23.05 -16.48
C GLU A 31 8.42 21.87 -17.15
N ASP A 32 9.74 21.86 -17.03
CA ASP A 32 10.63 20.80 -17.52
C ASP A 32 10.96 19.70 -16.50
N PHE A 33 10.36 19.71 -15.31
CA PHE A 33 10.65 18.71 -14.28
C PHE A 33 9.93 17.39 -14.58
N GLN A 34 10.40 16.71 -15.60
CA GLN A 34 10.05 15.32 -15.83
C GLN A 34 10.80 14.45 -14.82
N THR A 35 10.08 13.96 -13.83
CA THR A 35 10.63 12.93 -12.93
C THR A 35 10.97 11.70 -13.76
N LYS A 36 12.15 11.13 -13.57
CA LYS A 36 12.56 9.85 -14.21
C LYS A 36 11.70 8.67 -13.74
N LEU A 37 10.86 8.89 -12.72
CA LEU A 37 9.98 7.89 -12.16
C LEU A 37 8.58 8.02 -12.80
N PRO A 38 8.07 6.98 -13.48
CA PRO A 38 6.72 7.00 -14.03
C PRO A 38 5.64 7.23 -12.96
N ALA A 39 4.58 7.98 -13.29
CA ALA A 39 3.53 8.35 -12.35
C ALA A 39 2.86 7.15 -11.66
N GLY A 40 2.72 6.03 -12.35
CA GLY A 40 2.16 4.79 -11.80
C GLY A 40 2.89 4.26 -10.55
N TYR A 41 4.17 4.59 -10.40
CA TYR A 41 4.93 4.17 -9.21
C TYR A 41 4.50 4.86 -7.93
N THR A 42 3.92 6.05 -8.01
CA THR A 42 3.31 6.72 -6.85
C THR A 42 2.18 5.86 -6.28
N TYR A 43 1.30 5.38 -7.14
CA TYR A 43 0.15 4.57 -6.76
C TYR A 43 0.51 3.12 -6.46
N PHE A 44 1.53 2.58 -7.13
CA PHE A 44 2.09 1.29 -6.73
C PHE A 44 2.71 1.35 -5.33
N GLY A 45 3.41 2.44 -5.01
CA GLY A 45 3.91 2.71 -3.65
C GLY A 45 2.79 2.85 -2.61
N GLN A 46 1.65 3.44 -2.99
CA GLN A 46 0.46 3.50 -2.15
C GLN A 46 -0.12 2.11 -1.90
N PHE A 47 -0.24 1.28 -2.94
CA PHE A 47 -0.68 -0.12 -2.80
C PHE A 47 0.23 -0.91 -1.86
N ILE A 48 1.56 -0.79 -2.01
CA ILE A 48 2.55 -1.40 -1.11
C ILE A 48 2.34 -0.90 0.33
N ALA A 49 2.11 0.40 0.51
CA ALA A 49 1.86 0.96 1.83
C ALA A 49 0.60 0.38 2.48
N HIS A 50 -0.47 0.18 1.71
CA HIS A 50 -1.69 -0.44 2.19
C HIS A 50 -1.48 -1.91 2.58
N ASP A 51 -0.71 -2.65 1.79
CA ASP A 51 -0.41 -4.05 2.06
C ASP A 51 0.43 -4.25 3.33
N MET A 52 1.35 -3.33 3.61
CA MET A 52 2.28 -3.42 4.74
C MET A 52 1.79 -2.76 6.02
N THR A 53 0.83 -1.82 5.92
CA THR A 53 0.54 -0.90 7.03
C THR A 53 -0.94 -0.70 7.25
N ARG A 54 -1.38 -0.87 8.49
CA ARG A 54 -2.72 -0.50 8.94
C ARG A 54 -2.63 -0.09 10.40
N LEU A 55 -2.75 1.21 10.66
CA LEU A 55 -2.79 1.72 12.02
C LEU A 55 -4.23 1.68 12.54
N ALA A 56 -4.41 1.13 13.71
CA ALA A 56 -5.66 1.19 14.44
C ALA A 56 -5.41 1.65 15.87
N ARG A 57 -6.43 2.22 16.51
CA ARG A 57 -6.39 2.46 17.94
C ARG A 57 -6.45 1.16 18.69
N SER A 58 -5.63 1.06 19.70
CA SER A 58 -5.76 -0.02 20.67
C SER A 58 -7.13 0.03 21.35
N ALA A 59 -7.83 -1.08 21.36
CA ALA A 59 -9.11 -1.23 22.05
C ALA A 59 -9.01 -0.96 23.57
N ARG A 60 -7.79 -0.82 24.09
CA ARG A 60 -7.52 -0.66 25.54
C ARG A 60 -7.82 0.75 26.07
N SER A 61 -8.05 1.74 25.21
CA SER A 61 -8.34 3.10 25.69
C SER A 61 -9.20 3.89 24.70
N PRO A 62 -10.53 3.71 24.72
CA PRO A 62 -11.45 4.37 23.76
C PRO A 62 -11.59 5.89 23.97
N SER A 63 -11.12 6.45 25.08
CA SER A 63 -11.31 7.87 25.44
C SER A 63 -10.04 8.72 25.32
N ALA A 64 -8.97 8.21 24.76
CA ALA A 64 -7.70 8.93 24.73
C ALA A 64 -7.65 9.97 23.60
N ASN A 65 -6.83 11.01 23.84
CA ASN A 65 -6.53 12.07 22.88
C ASN A 65 -6.08 11.47 21.53
N PRO A 66 -6.62 11.92 20.38
CA PRO A 66 -6.25 11.42 19.03
C PRO A 66 -4.75 11.45 18.73
N VAL A 67 -3.98 12.24 19.46
CA VAL A 67 -2.53 12.41 19.27
C VAL A 67 -1.69 11.44 20.14
N ASP A 68 -2.30 10.57 20.94
CA ASP A 68 -1.54 9.64 21.78
C ASP A 68 -1.05 8.44 20.96
N THR A 69 0.20 8.52 20.51
CA THR A 69 0.86 7.47 19.71
C THR A 69 1.09 6.16 20.47
N ASP A 70 1.03 6.17 21.80
CA ASP A 70 1.18 4.95 22.61
C ASP A 70 -0.03 4.01 22.48
N LEU A 71 -1.13 4.52 21.88
CA LEU A 71 -2.37 3.79 21.67
C LEU A 71 -2.55 3.29 20.23
N LEU A 72 -1.60 3.60 19.35
CA LEU A 72 -1.62 3.13 17.97
C LEU A 72 -1.00 1.74 17.87
N GLU A 73 -1.68 0.84 17.19
CA GLU A 73 -1.20 -0.50 16.88
C GLU A 73 -1.13 -0.68 15.36
N GLN A 74 -0.01 -1.25 14.89
CA GLN A 74 0.13 -1.70 13.51
C GLN A 74 -0.48 -3.10 13.39
N LEU A 75 -1.48 -3.23 12.52
CA LEU A 75 -2.24 -4.48 12.37
C LEU A 75 -1.72 -5.38 11.25
N GLU A 76 -1.07 -4.82 10.22
CA GLU A 76 -0.62 -5.58 9.07
C GLU A 76 0.78 -6.17 9.26
N SER A 77 1.03 -7.27 8.55
CA SER A 77 2.35 -7.88 8.47
C SER A 77 3.24 -7.15 7.46
N PRO A 78 4.55 -7.02 7.72
CA PRO A 78 5.49 -6.45 6.75
C PRO A 78 5.89 -7.42 5.63
N GLU A 79 5.24 -8.57 5.51
CA GLU A 79 5.69 -9.68 4.66
C GLU A 79 5.44 -9.48 3.17
N LEU A 80 4.73 -8.42 2.76
CA LEU A 80 4.36 -8.17 1.36
C LEU A 80 3.64 -9.39 0.75
N ASP A 81 2.66 -9.91 1.48
CA ASP A 81 1.96 -11.14 1.17
C ASP A 81 0.63 -10.94 0.41
N LEU A 82 0.40 -9.72 -0.09
CA LEU A 82 -0.82 -9.31 -0.78
C LEU A 82 -2.07 -9.49 0.09
N ARG A 83 -1.94 -9.28 1.39
CA ARG A 83 -3.08 -9.39 2.30
C ARG A 83 -4.17 -8.37 1.99
N SER A 84 -3.79 -7.18 1.52
CA SER A 84 -4.72 -6.16 1.06
C SER A 84 -5.55 -6.58 -0.16
N LEU A 85 -5.07 -7.58 -0.94
CA LEU A 85 -5.78 -8.19 -2.06
C LEU A 85 -6.61 -9.41 -1.64
N TYR A 86 -6.00 -10.32 -0.87
CA TYR A 86 -6.55 -11.65 -0.58
C TYR A 86 -7.37 -11.73 0.70
N GLY A 87 -7.22 -10.76 1.61
CA GLY A 87 -7.85 -10.81 2.94
C GLY A 87 -7.52 -12.09 3.69
N ALA A 88 -8.56 -12.70 4.26
CA ALA A 88 -8.47 -14.01 4.92
C ALA A 88 -8.41 -15.20 3.93
N GLY A 89 -8.47 -14.95 2.63
CA GLY A 89 -8.49 -15.98 1.59
C GLY A 89 -9.89 -16.34 1.14
N LEU A 90 -10.11 -17.60 0.71
CA LEU A 90 -11.40 -18.05 0.16
C LEU A 90 -12.58 -17.91 1.14
N ASP A 91 -12.29 -17.87 2.43
CA ASP A 91 -13.29 -17.72 3.50
C ASP A 91 -13.56 -16.26 3.88
N ASP A 92 -12.92 -15.29 3.20
CA ASP A 92 -13.12 -13.88 3.49
C ASP A 92 -14.50 -13.41 3.02
N PRO A 93 -15.38 -12.95 3.92
CA PRO A 93 -16.74 -12.54 3.55
C PRO A 93 -16.79 -11.25 2.73
N GLU A 94 -15.75 -10.42 2.80
CA GLU A 94 -15.68 -9.13 2.10
C GLU A 94 -15.19 -9.31 0.66
N VAL A 95 -14.50 -10.43 0.37
CA VAL A 95 -13.90 -10.65 -0.95
C VAL A 95 -14.69 -11.70 -1.72
N PRO A 96 -15.35 -11.36 -2.83
CA PRO A 96 -16.12 -12.33 -3.59
C PRO A 96 -15.21 -13.24 -4.41
N TYR A 97 -15.28 -14.54 -4.10
CA TYR A 97 -14.65 -15.61 -4.86
C TYR A 97 -15.68 -16.56 -5.46
N ASP A 98 -15.40 -17.09 -6.63
CA ASP A 98 -16.00 -18.31 -7.09
C ASP A 98 -15.34 -19.51 -6.39
N LEU A 99 -16.02 -20.08 -5.42
CA LEU A 99 -15.48 -21.17 -4.58
C LEU A 99 -15.20 -22.47 -5.36
N ASN A 100 -15.77 -22.66 -6.55
CA ASN A 100 -15.49 -23.83 -7.39
C ASN A 100 -14.15 -23.72 -8.09
N THR A 101 -13.77 -22.49 -8.47
CA THR A 101 -12.54 -22.22 -9.21
C THR A 101 -11.46 -21.56 -8.37
N GLY A 102 -11.81 -20.87 -7.28
CA GLY A 102 -10.92 -20.04 -6.50
C GLY A 102 -10.61 -18.68 -7.16
N LYS A 103 -11.29 -18.32 -8.27
CA LYS A 103 -11.13 -17.05 -8.95
C LYS A 103 -11.81 -15.92 -8.19
N PHE A 104 -11.25 -14.73 -8.26
CA PHE A 104 -11.98 -13.52 -7.92
C PHE A 104 -13.15 -13.32 -8.87
N TRP A 105 -14.26 -12.88 -8.32
CA TRP A 105 -15.44 -12.49 -9.06
C TRP A 105 -15.71 -10.99 -8.91
N ALA A 106 -16.16 -10.33 -9.98
CA ALA A 106 -16.54 -8.93 -9.97
C ALA A 106 -17.75 -8.67 -10.88
N ASN A 107 -18.52 -7.63 -10.58
CA ASN A 107 -19.71 -7.24 -11.35
C ASN A 107 -19.35 -6.89 -12.80
N HIS A 108 -18.17 -6.31 -13.03
CA HIS A 108 -17.69 -5.85 -14.33
C HIS A 108 -16.43 -6.63 -14.75
N GLN A 109 -16.64 -7.81 -15.29
CA GLN A 109 -15.55 -8.67 -15.80
C GLN A 109 -15.85 -9.22 -17.19
N ASP A 110 -14.80 -9.58 -17.90
CA ASP A 110 -14.82 -10.24 -19.20
C ASP A 110 -13.83 -11.40 -19.14
N GLY A 111 -14.37 -12.61 -18.92
CA GLY A 111 -13.55 -13.76 -18.57
C GLY A 111 -12.69 -13.51 -17.32
N ASN A 112 -11.37 -13.65 -17.47
CA ASN A 112 -10.43 -13.40 -16.36
C ASN A 112 -10.10 -11.91 -16.16
N ARG A 113 -10.51 -11.05 -17.10
CA ARG A 113 -10.24 -9.62 -17.03
C ARG A 113 -11.29 -8.94 -16.18
N ILE A 114 -10.90 -8.49 -15.01
CA ILE A 114 -11.71 -7.66 -14.14
C ILE A 114 -11.51 -6.19 -14.54
N ARG A 115 -12.60 -5.51 -14.88
CA ARG A 115 -12.59 -4.13 -15.37
C ARG A 115 -12.76 -3.09 -14.28
N ASP A 116 -13.43 -3.49 -13.20
CA ASP A 116 -13.57 -2.71 -11.97
C ASP A 116 -13.57 -3.67 -10.78
N ILE A 117 -13.16 -3.19 -9.62
CA ILE A 117 -13.24 -3.96 -8.37
C ILE A 117 -14.70 -4.35 -8.08
N PRO A 118 -14.92 -5.47 -7.38
CA PRO A 118 -16.28 -5.87 -7.01
C PRO A 118 -16.94 -4.85 -6.09
N ARG A 119 -18.21 -4.57 -6.36
CA ARG A 119 -19.03 -3.62 -5.59
C ARG A 119 -20.35 -4.25 -5.17
N ASP A 120 -20.88 -3.78 -4.04
CA ASP A 120 -22.25 -4.09 -3.64
C ASP A 120 -23.29 -3.23 -4.43
N ASN A 121 -24.55 -3.37 -4.06
CA ASN A 121 -25.65 -2.67 -4.71
C ASN A 121 -25.63 -1.15 -4.47
N ASP A 122 -24.97 -0.69 -3.43
CA ASP A 122 -24.82 0.72 -3.06
C ASP A 122 -23.54 1.33 -3.63
N GLY A 123 -22.75 0.52 -4.38
CA GLY A 123 -21.50 0.93 -5.01
C GLY A 123 -20.29 0.85 -4.08
N ALA A 124 -20.45 0.36 -2.86
CA ALA A 124 -19.33 0.20 -1.95
C ALA A 124 -18.41 -0.95 -2.39
N PRO A 125 -17.07 -0.80 -2.25
CA PRO A 125 -16.13 -1.81 -2.68
C PRO A 125 -16.23 -3.07 -1.81
N ARG A 126 -16.19 -4.23 -2.45
CA ARG A 126 -16.11 -5.54 -1.81
C ARG A 126 -14.72 -6.14 -2.02
N ILE A 127 -13.76 -5.61 -1.27
CA ILE A 127 -12.35 -5.98 -1.32
C ILE A 127 -11.78 -6.04 0.11
N ALA A 128 -10.70 -6.78 0.30
CA ALA A 128 -10.10 -6.99 1.62
C ALA A 128 -9.64 -5.69 2.31
N ASP A 129 -9.21 -4.72 1.54
CA ASP A 129 -8.80 -3.41 2.04
C ASP A 129 -9.47 -2.29 1.23
N GLY A 130 -10.50 -1.68 1.80
CA GLY A 130 -11.26 -0.60 1.17
C GLY A 130 -10.43 0.63 0.78
N ARG A 131 -9.24 0.81 1.37
CA ARG A 131 -8.31 1.87 0.97
C ARG A 131 -7.83 1.73 -0.47
N ASN A 132 -7.90 0.53 -1.04
CA ASN A 132 -7.55 0.30 -2.44
C ASN A 132 -8.63 0.81 -3.44
N ASP A 133 -9.70 1.44 -2.95
CA ASP A 133 -10.71 2.15 -3.75
C ASP A 133 -10.66 3.69 -3.58
N GLU A 134 -9.66 4.22 -2.90
CA GLU A 134 -9.59 5.66 -2.62
C GLU A 134 -9.37 6.54 -3.88
N ASN A 135 -8.85 5.94 -4.95
CA ASN A 135 -8.73 6.60 -6.25
C ASN A 135 -8.77 5.57 -7.41
N VAL A 136 -9.14 6.06 -8.59
CA VAL A 136 -9.32 5.20 -9.77
C VAL A 136 -8.04 4.46 -10.19
N ILE A 137 -6.86 5.05 -10.04
CA ILE A 137 -5.60 4.43 -10.45
C ILE A 137 -5.30 3.23 -9.54
N LEU A 138 -5.53 3.39 -8.25
CA LEU A 138 -5.32 2.35 -7.25
C LEU A 138 -6.32 1.21 -7.41
N SER A 139 -7.62 1.52 -7.61
CA SER A 139 -8.65 0.50 -7.83
C SER A 139 -8.40 -0.30 -9.10
N GLN A 140 -7.92 0.35 -10.18
CA GLN A 140 -7.54 -0.34 -11.41
C GLN A 140 -6.29 -1.23 -11.25
N LEU A 141 -5.33 -0.82 -10.43
CA LEU A 141 -4.19 -1.67 -10.07
C LEU A 141 -4.65 -2.91 -9.30
N HIS A 142 -5.55 -2.73 -8.34
CA HIS A 142 -6.16 -3.84 -7.59
C HIS A 142 -6.90 -4.81 -8.53
N ALA A 143 -7.74 -4.30 -9.41
CA ALA A 143 -8.46 -5.10 -10.41
C ALA A 143 -7.51 -5.84 -11.38
N ALA A 144 -6.38 -5.22 -11.74
CA ALA A 144 -5.35 -5.86 -12.56
C ALA A 144 -4.71 -7.06 -11.83
N LEU A 145 -4.38 -6.93 -10.54
CA LEU A 145 -3.84 -8.03 -9.75
C LEU A 145 -4.85 -9.16 -9.58
N MET A 146 -6.14 -8.86 -9.36
CA MET A 146 -7.21 -9.87 -9.38
C MET A 146 -7.27 -10.60 -10.73
N SER A 147 -7.13 -9.88 -11.84
CA SER A 147 -7.12 -10.46 -13.19
C SER A 147 -5.94 -11.40 -13.42
N VAL A 148 -4.75 -11.03 -12.93
CA VAL A 148 -3.55 -11.89 -13.00
C VAL A 148 -3.76 -13.16 -12.18
N HIS A 149 -4.33 -13.05 -10.96
CA HIS A 149 -4.68 -14.22 -10.16
C HIS A 149 -5.61 -15.17 -10.92
N ASN A 150 -6.67 -14.66 -11.54
CA ASN A 150 -7.62 -15.46 -12.31
C ASN A 150 -6.97 -16.19 -13.49
N GLN A 151 -5.98 -15.55 -14.15
CA GLN A 151 -5.19 -16.22 -15.20
C GLN A 151 -4.31 -17.33 -14.64
N LEU A 152 -3.69 -17.10 -13.47
CA LEU A 152 -2.88 -18.12 -12.79
C LEU A 152 -3.73 -19.32 -12.35
N ILE A 153 -4.97 -19.10 -11.91
CA ILE A 153 -5.91 -20.20 -11.62
C ILE A 153 -6.07 -21.10 -12.85
N ASP A 154 -6.33 -20.51 -14.02
CA ASP A 154 -6.46 -21.30 -15.26
C ASP A 154 -5.18 -22.02 -15.64
N TRP A 155 -4.03 -21.35 -15.45
CA TRP A 155 -2.72 -21.96 -15.69
C TRP A 155 -2.47 -23.21 -14.84
N TYR A 156 -2.97 -23.22 -13.60
CA TYR A 156 -2.82 -24.33 -12.65
C TYR A 156 -3.99 -25.33 -12.65
N GLY A 157 -4.86 -25.30 -13.65
CA GLY A 157 -5.90 -26.31 -13.86
C GLY A 157 -7.34 -25.85 -13.67
N GLY A 158 -7.59 -24.59 -13.32
CA GLY A 158 -8.92 -23.97 -13.32
C GLY A 158 -9.87 -24.42 -12.20
N THR A 159 -9.37 -25.06 -11.15
CA THR A 159 -10.14 -25.51 -9.99
C THR A 159 -9.68 -24.81 -8.71
N SER A 160 -10.46 -24.92 -7.63
CA SER A 160 -10.10 -24.34 -6.32
C SER A 160 -8.76 -24.84 -5.78
N ASP A 161 -8.31 -26.04 -6.15
CA ASP A 161 -7.00 -26.57 -5.79
C ASP A 161 -5.84 -25.75 -6.37
N ALA A 162 -6.09 -24.98 -7.43
CA ALA A 162 -5.12 -24.06 -8.01
C ALA A 162 -4.89 -22.80 -7.16
N TYR A 163 -5.83 -22.45 -6.25
CA TYR A 163 -5.77 -21.19 -5.48
C TYR A 163 -4.47 -20.99 -4.70
N PRO A 164 -3.99 -21.95 -3.89
CA PRO A 164 -2.76 -21.74 -3.14
C PRO A 164 -1.53 -21.55 -4.06
N HIS A 165 -1.52 -22.20 -5.22
CA HIS A 165 -0.45 -22.05 -6.22
C HIS A 165 -0.50 -20.67 -6.88
N ALA A 166 -1.67 -20.22 -7.31
CA ALA A 166 -1.90 -18.92 -7.93
C ALA A 166 -1.57 -17.78 -6.94
N ARG A 167 -2.03 -17.87 -5.69
CA ARG A 167 -1.72 -16.91 -4.63
C ARG A 167 -0.22 -16.83 -4.38
N ARG A 168 0.45 -17.96 -4.24
CA ARG A 168 1.89 -18.00 -4.01
C ARG A 168 2.68 -17.38 -5.16
N GLU A 169 2.32 -17.74 -6.41
CA GLU A 169 3.02 -17.23 -7.59
C GLU A 169 2.83 -15.72 -7.74
N LEU A 170 1.61 -15.21 -7.56
CA LEU A 170 1.35 -13.77 -7.62
C LEU A 170 2.07 -13.02 -6.51
N THR A 171 2.10 -13.55 -5.29
CA THR A 171 2.85 -12.97 -4.18
C THR A 171 4.35 -12.88 -4.49
N LEU A 172 4.94 -13.94 -5.01
CA LEU A 172 6.35 -13.95 -5.42
C LEU A 172 6.64 -12.96 -6.57
N LEU A 173 5.73 -12.87 -7.53
CA LEU A 173 5.82 -11.89 -8.62
C LEU A 173 5.78 -10.46 -8.08
N TYR A 174 4.83 -10.17 -7.20
CA TYR A 174 4.68 -8.87 -6.53
C TYR A 174 5.95 -8.49 -5.77
N GLN A 175 6.49 -9.38 -4.94
CA GLN A 175 7.73 -9.16 -4.20
C GLN A 175 8.92 -8.89 -5.13
N ARG A 176 9.03 -9.65 -6.24
CA ARG A 176 10.09 -9.44 -7.25
C ARG A 176 9.97 -8.09 -7.96
N VAL A 177 8.75 -7.65 -8.28
CA VAL A 177 8.53 -6.32 -8.89
C VAL A 177 8.93 -5.23 -7.91
N ILE A 178 8.60 -5.38 -6.62
CA ILE A 178 9.03 -4.43 -5.59
C ILE A 178 10.54 -4.36 -5.51
N GLU A 179 11.23 -5.48 -5.41
CA GLU A 179 12.67 -5.53 -5.24
C GLU A 179 13.42 -5.03 -6.50
N ASN A 180 13.08 -5.60 -7.66
CA ASN A 180 13.90 -5.46 -8.86
C ASN A 180 13.51 -4.29 -9.76
N ASP A 181 12.31 -3.72 -9.57
CA ASP A 181 11.85 -2.59 -10.35
C ASP A 181 11.54 -1.38 -9.47
N PHE A 182 10.58 -1.47 -8.54
CA PHE A 182 10.15 -0.33 -7.72
C PHE A 182 11.29 0.23 -6.86
N LEU A 183 11.88 -0.58 -6.00
CA LEU A 183 12.97 -0.13 -5.11
C LEU A 183 14.24 0.22 -5.87
N ARG A 184 14.52 -0.47 -6.98
CA ARG A 184 15.66 -0.16 -7.83
C ARG A 184 15.58 1.24 -8.46
N ARG A 185 14.38 1.70 -8.78
CA ARG A 185 14.15 3.05 -9.34
C ARG A 185 14.08 4.14 -8.27
N LEU A 186 13.61 3.77 -7.09
CA LEU A 186 13.36 4.70 -6.00
C LEU A 186 14.62 4.97 -5.18
N LEU A 187 15.43 3.95 -4.93
CA LEU A 187 16.60 4.04 -4.08
C LEU A 187 17.84 4.48 -4.87
N ASP A 188 18.76 5.14 -4.15
CA ASP A 188 20.12 5.30 -4.67
C ASP A 188 20.73 3.94 -5.04
N ALA A 189 21.43 3.89 -6.17
CA ALA A 189 21.97 2.64 -6.70
C ALA A 189 22.99 1.93 -5.76
N LYS A 190 23.68 2.70 -4.91
CA LYS A 190 24.60 2.15 -3.91
C LYS A 190 23.82 1.55 -2.76
N VAL A 191 22.75 2.23 -2.30
CA VAL A 191 21.87 1.73 -1.24
C VAL A 191 21.19 0.45 -1.70
N HIS A 192 20.57 0.44 -2.88
CA HIS A 192 19.92 -0.76 -3.43
C HIS A 192 20.90 -1.95 -3.50
N ARG A 193 22.09 -1.74 -4.08
CA ARG A 193 23.11 -2.79 -4.14
C ARG A 193 23.57 -3.30 -2.78
N THR A 194 23.62 -2.42 -1.77
CA THR A 194 24.02 -2.83 -0.42
C THR A 194 22.95 -3.70 0.23
N LEU A 195 21.68 -3.38 0.01
CA LEU A 195 20.54 -4.12 0.57
C LEU A 195 20.37 -5.51 -0.08
N PHE A 196 20.54 -5.60 -1.41
CA PHE A 196 20.22 -6.80 -2.20
C PHE A 196 21.45 -7.51 -2.79
N ARG A 197 22.66 -7.20 -2.32
CA ARG A 197 23.93 -7.73 -2.88
C ARG A 197 24.14 -9.21 -2.61
N ASN A 198 23.55 -9.74 -1.56
CA ASN A 198 23.61 -11.17 -1.25
C ASN A 198 22.28 -11.77 -1.65
N SER A 199 22.29 -12.74 -2.53
CA SER A 199 21.13 -13.53 -2.96
C SER A 199 20.44 -14.29 -1.82
N ASP A 200 21.05 -14.36 -0.66
CA ASP A 200 20.40 -14.73 0.58
C ASP A 200 19.67 -13.50 1.12
N LEU A 201 18.35 -13.57 1.14
CA LEU A 201 17.42 -12.62 1.77
C LEU A 201 17.64 -12.50 3.29
N SER A 202 18.76 -12.94 3.82
CA SER A 202 19.21 -12.67 5.17
C SER A 202 19.80 -11.26 5.21
N TYR A 203 18.92 -10.29 5.47
CA TYR A 203 19.32 -8.94 5.82
C TYR A 203 20.16 -8.97 7.11
N GLU A 204 21.45 -9.16 6.97
CA GLU A 204 22.45 -8.84 8.01
C GLU A 204 22.74 -7.32 8.01
N GLY A 205 21.67 -6.53 7.86
CA GLY A 205 21.77 -5.09 7.94
C GLY A 205 21.90 -4.63 9.37
N THR A 206 22.79 -3.72 9.59
CA THR A 206 23.30 -3.15 10.84
C THR A 206 22.25 -2.52 11.77
N PHE A 207 20.95 -2.47 11.42
CA PHE A 207 19.94 -1.76 12.18
C PHE A 207 18.91 -2.63 12.92
N LEU A 208 18.66 -3.84 12.46
CA LEU A 208 17.75 -4.74 13.15
C LEU A 208 18.30 -6.16 13.03
N LYS A 209 19.23 -6.54 13.91
CA LYS A 209 19.38 -7.96 14.21
C LYS A 209 18.04 -8.42 14.74
N ALA A 210 17.21 -8.98 13.86
CA ALA A 210 16.01 -9.68 14.28
C ALA A 210 16.49 -10.74 15.26
N ARG A 211 16.26 -10.53 16.56
CA ARG A 211 16.47 -11.57 17.55
C ARG A 211 15.59 -12.74 17.11
N ARG A 212 16.17 -13.91 16.93
CA ARG A 212 15.44 -15.14 16.65
C ARG A 212 14.20 -15.19 17.53
N GLY A 213 13.01 -15.20 16.92
CA GLY A 213 11.72 -15.26 17.61
C GLY A 213 10.90 -13.97 17.68
N PHE A 214 11.38 -12.83 17.14
CA PHE A 214 10.55 -11.64 16.95
C PHE A 214 10.19 -11.53 15.47
N ALA A 215 8.90 -11.62 15.16
CA ALA A 215 8.39 -11.17 13.85
C ALA A 215 8.87 -9.73 13.63
N ALA A 216 9.40 -9.43 12.45
CA ALA A 216 9.78 -8.07 12.09
C ALA A 216 8.50 -7.20 12.20
N ARG A 217 8.51 -6.22 13.09
CA ARG A 217 7.40 -5.29 13.25
C ARG A 217 7.81 -3.95 12.68
N ILE A 218 6.96 -3.42 11.84
CA ILE A 218 7.11 -2.05 11.36
C ILE A 218 6.74 -1.10 12.52
N THR A 219 7.56 -0.09 12.77
CA THR A 219 7.29 0.88 13.82
C THR A 219 6.20 1.86 13.41
N VAL A 220 5.48 2.41 14.38
CA VAL A 220 4.43 3.43 14.13
C VAL A 220 5.03 4.67 13.46
N GLU A 221 6.24 5.06 13.83
CA GLU A 221 6.96 6.18 13.21
C GLU A 221 7.28 5.93 11.74
N PHE A 222 7.64 4.69 11.38
CA PHE A 222 7.84 4.33 9.99
C PHE A 222 6.53 4.43 9.21
N VAL A 223 5.45 3.85 9.72
CA VAL A 223 4.13 3.88 9.09
C VAL A 223 3.56 5.30 9.00
N GLY A 224 3.67 6.07 10.07
CA GLY A 224 3.08 7.41 10.18
C GLY A 224 3.87 8.50 9.46
N ALA A 225 5.18 8.30 9.22
CA ALA A 225 6.06 9.32 8.65
C ALA A 225 6.88 8.80 7.47
N ALA A 226 7.85 7.91 7.68
CA ALA A 226 8.80 7.55 6.64
C ALA A 226 8.15 6.92 5.41
N MET A 227 7.17 6.04 5.60
CA MET A 227 6.42 5.40 4.51
C MET A 227 5.57 6.39 3.70
N ARG A 228 5.30 7.58 4.26
CA ARG A 228 4.49 8.63 3.62
C ARG A 228 5.25 9.49 2.60
N PHE A 229 6.54 9.25 2.38
CA PHE A 229 7.35 10.02 1.42
C PHE A 229 6.71 10.09 0.02
N GLY A 230 5.98 9.05 -0.39
CA GLY A 230 5.29 8.98 -1.68
C GLY A 230 4.26 10.08 -1.93
N HIS A 231 3.73 10.74 -0.88
CA HIS A 231 2.82 11.87 -1.01
C HIS A 231 3.46 13.04 -1.77
N SER A 232 4.78 13.23 -1.64
CA SER A 232 5.51 14.26 -2.39
C SER A 232 5.62 13.98 -3.89
N MET A 233 5.30 12.76 -4.34
CA MET A 233 5.33 12.36 -5.75
C MET A 233 3.97 12.51 -6.44
N VAL A 234 2.92 12.85 -5.70
CA VAL A 234 1.58 13.07 -6.25
C VAL A 234 1.58 14.34 -7.08
N ARG A 235 1.03 14.28 -8.29
CA ARG A 235 0.95 15.40 -9.22
C ARG A 235 -0.43 16.05 -9.14
N SER A 236 -0.53 17.31 -9.58
CA SER A 236 -1.80 18.04 -9.65
C SER A 236 -2.77 17.50 -10.71
N SER A 237 -2.26 16.83 -11.74
CA SER A 237 -3.06 16.22 -12.80
C SER A 237 -2.35 15.03 -13.42
N TYR A 238 -3.12 14.15 -14.02
CA TYR A 238 -2.64 12.95 -14.72
C TYR A 238 -3.38 12.78 -16.04
N ASP A 239 -2.62 12.65 -17.12
CA ASP A 239 -3.15 12.22 -18.41
C ASP A 239 -3.34 10.68 -18.35
N ILE A 240 -4.58 10.24 -18.30
CA ILE A 240 -4.91 8.80 -18.22
C ILE A 240 -4.91 8.17 -19.62
N ASN A 241 -5.47 8.88 -20.58
CA ASN A 241 -5.48 8.50 -21.98
C ASN A 241 -5.80 9.74 -22.85
N GLU A 242 -5.80 9.58 -24.17
CA GLU A 242 -6.07 10.68 -25.13
C GLU A 242 -7.43 11.38 -24.97
N ARG A 243 -8.34 10.87 -24.14
CA ARG A 243 -9.70 11.37 -23.95
C ARG A 243 -10.01 11.87 -22.54
N HIS A 244 -9.18 11.54 -21.57
CA HIS A 244 -9.46 11.80 -20.16
C HIS A 244 -8.22 12.24 -19.42
N ASP A 245 -8.25 13.47 -18.95
CA ASP A 245 -7.34 14.00 -17.95
C ASP A 245 -8.04 13.89 -16.59
N LEU A 246 -7.30 13.50 -15.56
CA LEU A 246 -7.78 13.50 -14.19
C LEU A 246 -7.06 14.59 -13.41
N ASP A 247 -7.81 15.57 -12.95
CA ASP A 247 -7.31 16.52 -11.97
C ASP A 247 -7.13 15.86 -10.61
N LEU A 248 -6.22 16.36 -9.82
CA LEU A 248 -5.93 15.86 -8.47
C LEU A 248 -7.19 15.83 -7.60
N ASP A 249 -8.08 16.79 -7.76
CA ASP A 249 -9.36 16.85 -7.04
C ASP A 249 -10.26 15.64 -7.34
N ALA A 250 -10.14 15.05 -8.53
CA ALA A 250 -10.84 13.81 -8.89
C ALA A 250 -10.12 12.54 -8.42
N VAL A 251 -8.81 12.63 -8.10
CA VAL A 251 -7.98 11.48 -7.77
C VAL A 251 -7.79 11.30 -6.26
N SER A 252 -7.83 12.35 -5.46
CA SER A 252 -7.29 12.27 -4.10
C SER A 252 -7.76 13.32 -3.11
N TYR A 253 -9.06 13.48 -2.85
CA TYR A 253 -9.48 14.31 -1.73
C TYR A 253 -9.27 13.65 -0.35
N THR A 254 -9.11 12.34 -0.28
CA THR A 254 -9.08 11.59 0.98
C THR A 254 -7.69 11.36 1.58
N HIS A 255 -6.61 11.58 0.82
CA HIS A 255 -5.24 11.28 1.28
C HIS A 255 -4.41 12.46 1.77
N LEU A 256 -4.79 13.70 1.44
CA LEU A 256 -4.05 14.89 1.89
C LEU A 256 -4.45 15.32 3.30
N THR A 257 -5.59 14.87 3.79
CA THR A 257 -5.91 15.00 5.20
C THR A 257 -5.33 13.79 5.93
N LEU A 258 -4.42 14.02 6.85
CA LEU A 258 -4.18 13.07 7.94
C LEU A 258 -5.56 12.59 8.39
N PRO A 259 -5.80 11.28 8.57
CA PRO A 259 -7.07 10.81 9.04
C PRO A 259 -7.38 11.53 10.35
N THR A 260 -8.22 12.57 10.26
CA THR A 260 -8.75 13.31 11.42
C THR A 260 -9.87 12.53 12.09
N SER A 261 -10.24 11.40 11.51
CA SER A 261 -11.14 10.42 12.09
C SER A 261 -10.37 9.18 12.50
N PHE A 262 -9.77 9.25 13.65
CA PHE A 262 -9.36 8.08 14.41
C PHE A 262 -10.51 7.66 15.34
#